data_9b7d30799f6d3354b41a2dc40d948c0d
#
_entry.id   9b7d30799f6d3354b41a2dc40d948c0d
#
_cell.length_a   1.000
_cell.length_b   1.000
_cell.length_c   1.000
_cell.angle_alpha   90.00
_cell.angle_beta   90.00
_cell.angle_gamma   90.00
#
_symmetry.space_group_name_H-M   'P 1'
#
loop_
_entity.id
_entity.type
_entity.pdbx_description
1 polymer ?
#
loop_
_entity_poly.entity_id
_entity_poly.type
_entity_poly.pdbx_seq_one_letter_code
_entity_poly.pdbx_strand_id
1 'polypeptide(L)'
;AVFKGRLSVDKYARLLGDTGHLFNFATIAPESNDVGLAVTSALQTEGYPKLYYYQKMLKKKGKSRPEVDKSPGWLTTQKNRSVIVEGLEQDIREDNITVKDPFFVQEAYTFIYDGLGRPVAMGKHRANNSTVDVDLEGDVYADDSIFGKAICNHIRKGKTNVIVQPK
;
A
#
# COMPACT_ATOMS: atom_id res chain seq x y z
N ALA A 1 2.60 -13.66 -5.27
CA ALA A 1 1.23 -14.13 -5.10
C ALA A 1 0.28 -12.93 -5.10
N VAL A 2 -0.91 -13.08 -5.63
CA VAL A 2 -1.97 -12.08 -5.61
C VAL A 2 -3.23 -12.77 -5.09
N PHE A 3 -3.94 -12.10 -4.18
CA PHE A 3 -5.22 -12.54 -3.69
C PHE A 3 -6.24 -11.42 -3.85
N LYS A 4 -7.35 -11.70 -4.51
CA LYS A 4 -8.55 -10.85 -4.55
C LYS A 4 -9.73 -11.64 -4.00
N GLY A 5 -10.40 -11.11 -2.96
CA GLY A 5 -11.54 -11.80 -2.35
C GLY A 5 -12.07 -11.05 -1.13
N ARG A 6 -13.16 -11.58 -0.57
CA ARG A 6 -13.77 -11.06 0.67
C ARG A 6 -13.51 -12.04 1.80
N LEU A 7 -12.75 -11.61 2.78
CA LEU A 7 -12.46 -12.35 4.01
C LEU A 7 -12.77 -11.46 5.22
N SER A 8 -13.07 -12.09 6.37
CA SER A 8 -13.02 -11.37 7.63
C SER A 8 -11.59 -10.94 7.94
N VAL A 9 -11.44 -9.90 8.74
CA VAL A 9 -10.13 -9.33 9.12
C VAL A 9 -9.19 -10.40 9.66
N ASP A 10 -9.67 -11.22 10.59
CA ASP A 10 -8.86 -12.29 11.21
C ASP A 10 -8.38 -13.35 10.20
N LYS A 11 -9.28 -13.77 9.30
CA LYS A 11 -8.93 -14.73 8.25
C LYS A 11 -7.93 -14.14 7.27
N TYR A 12 -8.08 -12.86 6.95
CA TYR A 12 -7.16 -12.18 6.05
C TYR A 12 -5.79 -11.96 6.71
N ALA A 13 -5.73 -11.56 7.97
CA ALA A 13 -4.49 -11.43 8.72
C ALA A 13 -3.74 -12.76 8.79
N ARG A 14 -4.45 -13.86 9.10
CA ARG A 14 -3.86 -15.20 9.11
C ARG A 14 -3.31 -15.61 7.74
N LEU A 15 -4.08 -15.40 6.67
CA LEU A 15 -3.62 -15.66 5.30
C LEU A 15 -2.35 -14.89 4.97
N LEU A 16 -2.27 -13.61 5.37
CA LEU A 16 -1.07 -12.79 5.18
C LEU A 16 0.11 -13.33 6.00
N GLY A 17 -0.10 -13.70 7.26
CA GLY A 17 0.92 -14.27 8.13
C GLY A 17 1.48 -15.57 7.56
N ASP A 18 0.60 -16.51 7.16
CA ASP A 18 0.98 -17.78 6.55
C ASP A 18 1.74 -17.58 5.24
N THR A 19 1.27 -16.64 4.41
CA THR A 19 1.97 -16.26 3.18
C THR A 19 3.35 -15.68 3.49
N GLY A 20 3.44 -14.80 4.48
CA GLY A 20 4.72 -14.24 4.92
C GLY A 20 5.71 -15.30 5.39
N HIS A 21 5.26 -16.30 6.13
CA HIS A 21 6.09 -17.44 6.55
C HIS A 21 6.54 -18.27 5.35
N LEU A 22 5.64 -18.57 4.40
CA LEU A 22 5.95 -19.28 3.16
C LEU A 22 7.06 -18.59 2.34
N PHE A 23 7.07 -17.25 2.35
CA PHE A 23 8.10 -16.44 1.69
C PHE A 23 9.25 -16.04 2.63
N ASN A 24 9.67 -16.94 3.51
CA ASN A 24 10.82 -16.78 4.41
C ASN A 24 10.71 -15.52 5.29
N PHE A 25 9.58 -15.40 5.98
CA PHE A 25 9.28 -14.24 6.83
C PHE A 25 9.36 -12.92 6.04
N ALA A 26 8.67 -12.85 4.93
CA ALA A 26 8.60 -11.63 4.14
C ALA A 26 8.07 -10.46 4.97
N THR A 27 8.57 -9.24 4.72
CA THR A 27 8.02 -8.04 5.35
C THR A 27 6.58 -7.82 4.88
N ILE A 28 5.64 -7.74 5.83
CA ILE A 28 4.24 -7.44 5.56
C ILE A 28 3.97 -5.97 5.90
N ALA A 29 3.39 -5.24 4.95
CA ALA A 29 3.06 -3.83 5.08
C ALA A 29 1.61 -3.58 4.67
N PRO A 30 0.62 -3.91 5.50
CA PRO A 30 -0.75 -3.55 5.19
C PRO A 30 -0.89 -2.04 5.11
N GLU A 31 -1.73 -1.55 4.23
CA GLU A 31 -2.10 -0.14 4.23
C GLU A 31 -2.92 0.15 5.49
N SER A 32 -2.43 1.05 6.35
CA SER A 32 -3.02 1.30 7.69
C SER A 32 -4.20 2.26 7.67
N ASN A 33 -4.81 2.48 6.50
CA ASN A 33 -6.01 3.28 6.37
C ASN A 33 -7.24 2.40 6.66
N ASP A 34 -8.21 2.91 7.40
CA ASP A 34 -9.49 2.26 7.69
C ASP A 34 -9.36 0.78 8.13
N VAL A 35 -9.87 -0.15 7.34
CA VAL A 35 -9.87 -1.59 7.63
C VAL A 35 -8.47 -2.16 7.78
N GLY A 36 -7.48 -1.58 7.08
CA GLY A 36 -6.09 -2.04 7.15
C GLY A 36 -5.47 -1.91 8.53
N LEU A 37 -5.93 -0.97 9.36
CA LEU A 37 -5.49 -0.85 10.75
C LEU A 37 -5.90 -2.09 11.57
N ALA A 38 -7.11 -2.62 11.35
CA ALA A 38 -7.57 -3.83 12.03
C ALA A 38 -6.75 -5.07 11.61
N VAL A 39 -6.43 -5.18 10.32
CA VAL A 39 -5.52 -6.24 9.81
C VAL A 39 -4.15 -6.15 10.46
N THR A 40 -3.61 -4.95 10.56
CA THR A 40 -2.30 -4.70 11.18
C THR A 40 -2.31 -5.08 12.66
N SER A 41 -3.36 -4.72 13.40
CA SER A 41 -3.53 -5.09 14.81
C SER A 41 -3.65 -6.60 14.99
N ALA A 42 -4.37 -7.29 14.10
CA ALA A 42 -4.48 -8.74 14.14
C ALA A 42 -3.11 -9.42 13.92
N LEU A 43 -2.33 -8.98 12.93
CA LEU A 43 -0.97 -9.47 12.69
C LEU A 43 -0.03 -9.25 13.89
N GLN A 44 -0.16 -8.11 14.59
CA GLN A 44 0.59 -7.85 15.81
C GLN A 44 0.19 -8.79 16.95
N THR A 45 -1.11 -9.05 17.11
CA THR A 45 -1.64 -9.97 18.12
C THR A 45 -1.18 -11.40 17.85
N GLU A 46 -1.12 -11.82 16.59
CA GLU A 46 -0.58 -13.11 16.17
C GLU A 46 0.95 -13.19 16.28
N GLY A 47 1.62 -12.08 16.58
CA GLY A 47 3.07 -12.03 16.77
C GLY A 47 3.88 -12.16 15.48
N TYR A 48 3.35 -11.71 14.33
CA TYR A 48 4.10 -11.78 13.09
C TYR A 48 5.40 -10.95 13.17
N PRO A 49 6.60 -11.55 12.90
CA PRO A 49 7.87 -10.95 13.32
C PRO A 49 8.37 -9.82 12.42
N LYS A 50 7.93 -9.75 11.15
CA LYS A 50 8.41 -8.75 10.18
C LYS A 50 7.29 -7.85 9.66
N LEU A 51 6.59 -7.19 10.57
CA LEU A 51 5.63 -6.16 10.21
C LEU A 51 6.36 -4.84 9.88
N TYR A 52 5.95 -4.17 8.81
CA TYR A 52 6.46 -2.84 8.46
C TYR A 52 5.93 -1.78 9.41
N TYR A 53 6.76 -0.79 9.77
CA TYR A 53 6.37 0.36 10.58
C TYR A 53 6.66 1.66 9.83
N TYR A 54 5.61 2.41 9.59
CA TYR A 54 5.73 3.78 9.08
C TYR A 54 6.34 4.68 10.14
N GLN A 55 7.30 5.52 9.75
CA GLN A 55 8.00 6.43 10.66
C GLN A 55 7.67 7.89 10.32
N LYS A 56 7.20 8.64 11.30
CA LYS A 56 6.93 10.06 11.19
C LYS A 56 7.82 10.84 12.16
N MET A 57 8.57 11.78 11.64
CA MET A 57 9.34 12.70 12.48
C MET A 57 8.42 13.78 13.04
N LEU A 58 8.28 13.84 14.35
CA LEU A 58 7.53 14.88 15.05
C LEU A 58 8.49 15.96 15.53
N LYS A 59 8.36 17.18 15.01
CA LYS A 59 9.06 18.35 15.55
C LYS A 59 8.27 18.87 16.75
N LYS A 60 8.73 18.62 17.97
CA LYS A 60 8.16 19.24 19.18
C LYS A 60 8.89 20.57 19.46
N LYS A 61 8.13 21.68 19.65
CA LYS A 61 8.68 22.96 20.09
C LYS A 61 9.45 22.73 21.41
N GLY A 62 10.73 23.17 21.45
CA GLY A 62 11.56 23.13 22.64
C GLY A 62 12.40 21.86 22.84
N LYS A 63 12.37 20.86 21.95
CA LYS A 63 13.29 19.70 22.01
C LYS A 63 14.29 19.74 20.87
N SER A 64 15.56 19.57 21.19
CA SER A 64 16.68 19.58 20.22
C SER A 64 16.70 18.36 19.31
N ARG A 65 16.01 17.27 19.65
CA ARG A 65 15.94 16.05 18.84
C ARG A 65 14.50 15.79 18.42
N PRO A 66 14.26 15.48 17.12
CA PRO A 66 12.94 15.06 16.67
C PRO A 66 12.57 13.73 17.33
N GLU A 67 11.34 13.63 17.77
CA GLU A 67 10.76 12.37 18.24
C GLU A 67 10.26 11.60 17.02
N VAL A 68 10.58 10.30 16.94
CA VAL A 68 10.12 9.43 15.88
C VAL A 68 8.87 8.71 16.35
N ASP A 69 7.74 9.02 15.75
CA ASP A 69 6.51 8.26 15.94
C ASP A 69 6.50 7.08 14.93
N LYS A 70 6.20 5.88 15.44
CA LYS A 70 6.17 4.64 14.65
C LYS A 70 4.78 4.05 14.70
N SER A 71 4.16 3.95 13.54
CA SER A 71 2.85 3.33 13.38
C SER A 71 2.98 2.05 12.55
N PRO A 72 2.37 0.93 12.96
CA PRO A 72 2.44 -0.32 12.22
C PRO A 72 1.67 -0.23 10.91
N GLY A 73 2.20 -0.86 9.86
CA GLY A 73 1.67 -0.81 8.50
C GLY A 73 2.17 0.40 7.70
N TRP A 74 1.64 0.56 6.49
CA TRP A 74 1.94 1.67 5.59
C TRP A 74 0.83 2.72 5.66
N LEU A 75 1.19 3.97 5.86
CA LEU A 75 0.23 5.09 5.85
C LEU A 75 0.29 5.80 4.49
N THR A 76 -0.74 5.63 3.66
CA THR A 76 -0.90 6.39 2.41
C THR A 76 -1.41 7.79 2.71
N THR A 77 -0.68 8.78 2.21
CA THR A 77 -1.03 10.19 2.27
C THR A 77 -1.07 10.77 0.87
N GLN A 78 -1.77 11.88 0.65
CA GLN A 78 -1.74 12.58 -0.63
C GLN A 78 -0.30 12.86 -1.12
N LYS A 79 0.58 13.18 -0.18
CA LYS A 79 1.97 13.55 -0.48
C LYS A 79 2.83 12.37 -0.93
N ASN A 80 2.66 11.18 -0.33
CA ASN A 80 3.48 10.02 -0.69
C ASN A 80 2.87 9.19 -1.83
N ARG A 81 1.57 9.38 -2.11
CA ARG A 81 0.85 8.66 -3.15
C ARG A 81 1.52 8.82 -4.53
N SER A 82 1.76 10.06 -4.97
CA SER A 82 2.43 10.32 -6.25
C SER A 82 3.85 9.77 -6.28
N VAL A 83 4.61 9.99 -5.21
CA VAL A 83 6.01 9.55 -5.12
C VAL A 83 6.17 8.03 -5.28
N ILE A 84 5.31 7.24 -4.63
CA ILE A 84 5.42 5.77 -4.74
C ILE A 84 4.97 5.26 -6.10
N VAL A 85 3.98 5.89 -6.73
CA VAL A 85 3.50 5.51 -8.07
C VAL A 85 4.55 5.87 -9.12
N GLU A 86 5.09 7.08 -9.08
CA GLU A 86 6.18 7.52 -9.97
C GLU A 86 7.42 6.62 -9.84
N GLY A 87 7.76 6.24 -8.60
CA GLY A 87 8.86 5.32 -8.34
C GLY A 87 8.61 3.90 -8.90
N LEU A 88 7.36 3.42 -8.90
CA LEU A 88 7.00 2.15 -9.52
C LEU A 88 7.07 2.25 -11.04
N GLU A 89 6.50 3.31 -11.61
CA GLU A 89 6.52 3.56 -13.06
C GLU A 89 7.94 3.66 -13.60
N GLN A 90 8.81 4.39 -12.90
CA GLN A 90 10.23 4.50 -13.25
C GLN A 90 10.90 3.12 -13.27
N ASP A 91 10.71 2.30 -12.25
CA ASP A 91 11.34 0.98 -12.17
C ASP A 91 10.84 0.01 -13.26
N ILE A 92 9.58 0.12 -13.65
CA ILE A 92 9.04 -0.66 -14.79
C ILE A 92 9.69 -0.18 -16.10
N ARG A 93 9.75 1.12 -16.30
CA ARG A 93 10.32 1.72 -17.53
C ARG A 93 11.81 1.44 -17.69
N GLU A 94 12.54 1.34 -16.57
CA GLU A 94 13.98 1.04 -16.55
C GLU A 94 14.30 -0.46 -16.46
N ASP A 95 13.30 -1.33 -16.59
CA ASP A 95 13.43 -2.79 -16.48
C ASP A 95 14.01 -3.27 -15.14
N ASN A 96 13.95 -2.45 -14.09
CA ASN A 96 14.40 -2.82 -12.74
C ASN A 96 13.47 -3.83 -12.07
N ILE A 97 12.23 -3.91 -12.53
CA ILE A 97 11.22 -4.88 -12.08
C ILE A 97 10.34 -5.33 -13.24
N THR A 98 9.89 -6.58 -13.19
CA THR A 98 8.88 -7.13 -14.09
C THR A 98 7.61 -7.44 -13.32
N VAL A 99 6.49 -6.87 -13.73
CA VAL A 99 5.18 -7.15 -13.15
C VAL A 99 4.43 -8.14 -14.02
N LYS A 100 4.20 -9.36 -13.50
CA LYS A 100 3.50 -10.45 -14.22
C LYS A 100 2.04 -10.61 -13.81
N ASP A 101 1.51 -9.69 -13.02
CA ASP A 101 0.15 -9.75 -12.50
C ASP A 101 -0.84 -9.17 -13.52
N PRO A 102 -1.78 -9.98 -14.06
CA PRO A 102 -2.75 -9.50 -15.05
C PRO A 102 -3.70 -8.44 -14.47
N PHE A 103 -4.01 -8.49 -13.17
CA PHE A 103 -4.86 -7.48 -12.54
C PHE A 103 -4.15 -6.11 -12.51
N PHE A 104 -2.86 -6.09 -12.25
CA PHE A 104 -2.08 -4.86 -12.34
C PHE A 104 -2.10 -4.27 -13.74
N VAL A 105 -1.89 -5.10 -14.76
CA VAL A 105 -1.91 -4.65 -16.16
C VAL A 105 -3.27 -4.06 -16.51
N GLN A 106 -4.36 -4.70 -16.09
CA GLN A 106 -5.71 -4.24 -16.32
C GLN A 106 -6.00 -2.89 -15.63
N GLU A 107 -5.60 -2.74 -14.36
CA GLU A 107 -5.72 -1.49 -13.63
C GLU A 107 -4.86 -0.37 -14.25
N ALA A 108 -3.64 -0.70 -14.72
CA ALA A 108 -2.73 0.28 -15.33
C ALA A 108 -3.30 0.93 -16.61
N TYR A 109 -4.09 0.20 -17.40
CA TYR A 109 -4.75 0.77 -18.59
C TYR A 109 -5.79 1.85 -18.26
N THR A 110 -6.37 1.81 -17.07
CA THR A 110 -7.37 2.78 -16.60
C THR A 110 -6.84 3.76 -15.57
N PHE A 111 -5.53 3.75 -15.34
CA PHE A 111 -4.87 4.62 -14.37
C PHE A 111 -4.38 5.89 -15.06
N ILE A 112 -4.81 7.03 -14.58
CA ILE A 112 -4.57 8.34 -15.22
C ILE A 112 -4.07 9.36 -14.21
N TYR A 113 -3.52 10.45 -14.71
CA TYR A 113 -3.28 11.65 -13.90
C TYR A 113 -4.46 12.60 -14.06
N ASP A 114 -5.04 13.04 -12.95
CA ASP A 114 -6.11 14.04 -12.95
C ASP A 114 -5.59 15.44 -13.34
N GLY A 115 -6.51 16.40 -13.48
CA GLY A 115 -6.15 17.79 -13.82
C GLY A 115 -5.23 18.50 -12.82
N LEU A 116 -4.98 17.91 -11.65
CA LEU A 116 -4.05 18.37 -10.63
C LEU A 116 -2.75 17.57 -10.61
N GLY A 117 -2.53 16.69 -11.57
CA GLY A 117 -1.37 15.80 -11.65
C GLY A 117 -1.36 14.68 -10.61
N ARG A 118 -2.50 14.29 -10.05
CA ARG A 118 -2.58 13.22 -9.06
C ARG A 118 -2.90 11.89 -9.75
N PRO A 119 -2.17 10.81 -9.44
CA PRO A 119 -2.46 9.49 -10.00
C PRO A 119 -3.75 8.91 -9.41
N VAL A 120 -4.72 8.59 -10.26
CA VAL A 120 -6.05 8.10 -9.89
C VAL A 120 -6.56 7.05 -10.87
N ALA A 121 -7.42 6.14 -10.41
CA ALA A 121 -8.21 5.32 -11.32
C ALA A 121 -9.28 6.18 -12.03
N MET A 122 -9.49 5.94 -13.32
CA MET A 122 -10.38 6.74 -14.17
C MET A 122 -11.80 6.88 -13.60
N GLY A 123 -12.36 5.83 -13.01
CA GLY A 123 -13.68 5.85 -12.40
C GLY A 123 -13.78 6.79 -11.19
N LYS A 124 -12.73 6.88 -10.37
CA LYS A 124 -12.67 7.81 -9.23
C LYS A 124 -12.62 9.27 -9.69
N HIS A 125 -11.98 9.54 -10.82
CA HIS A 125 -11.93 10.90 -11.39
C HIS A 125 -13.31 11.35 -11.88
N ARG A 126 -14.06 10.48 -12.54
CA ARG A 126 -15.42 10.78 -13.00
C ARG A 126 -16.39 11.03 -11.84
N ALA A 127 -16.33 10.24 -10.79
CA ALA A 127 -17.21 10.39 -9.62
C ALA A 127 -17.04 11.74 -8.90
N ASN A 128 -15.87 12.34 -8.96
CA ASN A 128 -15.59 13.64 -8.33
C ASN A 128 -15.97 14.83 -9.23
N ASN A 129 -16.16 14.65 -10.52
CA ASN A 129 -16.36 15.75 -11.47
C ASN A 129 -17.73 15.79 -12.17
N SER A 130 -18.62 14.83 -11.97
CA SER A 130 -19.92 14.84 -12.62
C SER A 130 -21.01 14.13 -11.83
N THR A 131 -22.17 14.75 -11.79
CA THR A 131 -23.50 14.18 -11.54
C THR A 131 -23.95 13.25 -12.67
N VAL A 132 -23.06 12.49 -13.28
CA VAL A 132 -23.39 11.66 -14.42
C VAL A 132 -23.24 10.21 -14.07
N ASP A 133 -24.34 9.52 -14.22
CA ASP A 133 -24.59 8.10 -14.28
C ASP A 133 -23.34 7.22 -14.22
N VAL A 134 -23.27 6.48 -13.12
CA VAL A 134 -22.47 5.27 -13.04
C VAL A 134 -23.03 4.37 -14.15
N ASP A 135 -22.32 4.25 -15.25
CA ASP A 135 -22.66 3.29 -16.28
C ASP A 135 -22.78 1.92 -15.63
N LEU A 136 -23.98 1.36 -15.71
CA LEU A 136 -24.41 0.13 -15.06
C LEU A 136 -23.70 -1.14 -15.58
N GLU A 137 -22.68 -1.02 -16.38
CA GLU A 137 -21.82 -2.09 -16.81
C GLU A 137 -20.51 -2.09 -16.01
N GLY A 138 -20.59 -2.56 -14.80
CA GLY A 138 -19.67 -3.38 -14.01
C GLY A 138 -18.17 -3.13 -14.01
N ASP A 139 -17.62 -2.15 -14.67
CA ASP A 139 -16.20 -1.84 -14.66
C ASP A 139 -15.84 -1.04 -13.41
N VAL A 140 -15.59 -1.78 -12.34
CA VAL A 140 -15.02 -1.23 -11.12
C VAL A 140 -13.57 -0.85 -11.41
N TYR A 141 -13.34 0.41 -11.74
CA TYR A 141 -11.99 0.96 -11.85
C TYR A 141 -11.32 0.94 -10.48
N ALA A 142 -10.48 -0.06 -10.27
CA ALA A 142 -9.71 -0.24 -9.05
C ALA A 142 -8.29 0.28 -9.26
N ASP A 143 -7.62 0.63 -8.15
CA ASP A 143 -6.21 1.01 -8.12
C ASP A 143 -5.42 0.21 -7.06
N ASP A 144 -6.07 -0.78 -6.47
CA ASP A 144 -5.53 -1.54 -5.34
C ASP A 144 -4.27 -2.33 -5.71
N SER A 145 -4.24 -2.92 -6.90
CA SER A 145 -3.09 -3.68 -7.38
C SER A 145 -1.90 -2.76 -7.68
N ILE A 146 -2.16 -1.56 -8.21
CA ILE A 146 -1.13 -0.55 -8.47
C ILE A 146 -0.54 -0.06 -7.15
N PHE A 147 -1.39 0.34 -6.19
CA PHE A 147 -0.91 0.83 -4.90
C PHE A 147 -0.22 -0.23 -4.09
N GLY A 148 -0.73 -1.45 -4.04
CA GLY A 148 -0.07 -2.57 -3.38
C GLY A 148 1.36 -2.79 -3.91
N LYS A 149 1.54 -2.74 -5.22
CA LYS A 149 2.88 -2.89 -5.84
C LYS A 149 3.76 -1.66 -5.66
N ALA A 150 3.19 -0.46 -5.70
CA ALA A 150 3.93 0.77 -5.47
C ALA A 150 4.47 0.84 -4.03
N ILE A 151 3.67 0.45 -3.05
CA ILE A 151 4.09 0.32 -1.64
C ILE A 151 5.21 -0.71 -1.51
N CYS A 152 5.02 -1.91 -2.05
CA CYS A 152 6.04 -2.97 -2.02
C CYS A 152 7.34 -2.52 -2.67
N ASN A 153 7.28 -1.87 -3.83
CA ASN A 153 8.45 -1.36 -4.54
C ASN A 153 9.17 -0.27 -3.74
N HIS A 154 8.43 0.65 -3.14
CA HIS A 154 8.99 1.70 -2.31
C HIS A 154 9.69 1.15 -1.06
N ILE A 155 9.06 0.20 -0.35
CA ILE A 155 9.63 -0.44 0.84
C ILE A 155 10.88 -1.25 0.48
N ARG A 156 10.87 -1.96 -0.64
CA ARG A 156 12.02 -2.72 -1.14
C ARG A 156 13.26 -1.85 -1.33
N LYS A 157 13.09 -0.63 -1.83
CA LYS A 157 14.18 0.34 -2.04
C LYS A 157 14.63 1.01 -0.75
N GLY A 158 13.73 1.18 0.20
CA GLY A 158 14.01 1.81 1.48
C GLY A 158 14.88 0.91 2.35
N LYS A 159 16.10 1.34 2.69
CA LYS A 159 17.02 0.64 3.60
C LYS A 159 16.57 0.65 5.07
N THR A 160 15.33 0.97 5.37
CA THR A 160 14.82 1.10 6.72
C THR A 160 14.22 -0.23 7.21
N ASN A 161 15.05 -1.26 7.28
CA ASN A 161 14.71 -2.46 8.02
C ASN A 161 14.95 -2.20 9.51
N VAL A 162 14.04 -1.55 10.19
CA VAL A 162 14.02 -1.55 11.65
C VAL A 162 13.37 -2.87 12.06
N ILE A 163 14.17 -3.88 12.26
CA ILE A 163 13.75 -5.12 12.90
C ILE A 163 13.55 -4.78 14.37
N VAL A 164 12.31 -4.60 14.80
CA VAL A 164 11.96 -4.59 16.21
C VAL A 164 11.75 -6.05 16.59
N GLN A 165 12.74 -6.68 17.21
CA GLN A 165 12.52 -7.97 17.84
C GLN A 165 11.60 -7.75 19.06
N PRO A 166 10.54 -8.54 19.23
CA PRO A 166 9.78 -8.54 20.46
C PRO A 166 10.68 -9.03 21.60
N LYS A 167 10.58 -8.32 22.74
CA LYS A 167 11.18 -8.79 24.00
C LYS A 167 10.40 -9.96 24.55
#